data_82e7dee7789b536b88dc62a115568513
#
_entry.id   82e7dee7789b536b88dc62a115568513
#
_cell.length_a   1.000
_cell.length_b   1.000
_cell.length_c   1.000
_cell.angle_alpha   90.00
_cell.angle_beta   90.00
_cell.angle_gamma   90.00
#
_symmetry.space_group_name_H-M   'P 1'
#
loop_
_entity.id
_entity.type
_entity.pdbx_description
1 polymer ?
#
loop_
_entity_poly.entity_id
_entity_poly.type
_entity_poly.pdbx_seq_one_letter_code
_entity_poly.pdbx_strand_id
1 'polypeptide(L)'
;MGDSASGGYITPSGGSAYDQDLEDIFQAFIVGITSLPGDMVRPRFQTEPPPFPAVGEDWCAFAVKSITPDDGPYFDQKDETMDSIRHEELTLFLSFYGDHGQTISNVLKDGLGIPQNIAQLKAQKIKFIKVGEIITAPDFLNNQYVHRYDLTAVFKRQTLRTFAVKSFVDAGPIEFPRSNP
;
A
#
# COMPACT_ATOMS: atom_id res chain seq x y z
N MET A 1 -3.69 -18.52 -21.19
CA MET A 1 -2.95 -17.25 -20.99
C MET A 1 -2.12 -17.02 -22.22
N GLY A 2 -2.21 -15.82 -22.83
CA GLY A 2 -1.33 -15.45 -23.93
C GLY A 2 0.11 -15.26 -23.45
N ASP A 3 1.07 -15.63 -24.27
CA ASP A 3 2.48 -15.31 -24.10
C ASP A 3 3.00 -14.58 -25.35
N SER A 4 4.27 -14.14 -25.35
CA SER A 4 4.84 -13.43 -26.49
C SER A 4 4.97 -14.28 -27.78
N ALA A 5 4.82 -15.60 -27.70
CA ALA A 5 4.83 -16.49 -28.86
C ALA A 5 3.44 -16.70 -29.48
N SER A 6 2.38 -16.61 -28.69
CA SER A 6 0.98 -16.82 -29.14
C SER A 6 0.27 -15.51 -29.55
N GLY A 7 0.87 -14.36 -29.25
CA GLY A 7 0.24 -13.06 -29.45
C GLY A 7 -0.90 -12.77 -28.48
N GLY A 8 -1.54 -11.58 -28.59
CA GLY A 8 -2.62 -11.16 -27.73
C GLY A 8 -2.14 -10.46 -26.45
N TYR A 9 -3.03 -10.31 -25.45
CA TYR A 9 -2.71 -9.65 -24.20
C TYR A 9 -1.96 -10.58 -23.25
N ILE A 10 -0.88 -10.08 -22.64
CA ILE A 10 -0.09 -10.79 -21.65
C ILE A 10 -0.47 -10.27 -20.28
N THR A 11 -1.00 -11.12 -19.42
CA THR A 11 -1.34 -10.80 -18.05
C THR A 11 -0.18 -11.12 -17.11
N PRO A 12 0.13 -10.24 -16.15
CA PRO A 12 1.19 -10.50 -15.19
C PRO A 12 0.80 -11.58 -14.18
N SER A 13 1.81 -12.22 -13.63
CA SER A 13 1.74 -12.99 -12.39
C SER A 13 2.43 -12.24 -11.25
N GLY A 14 2.08 -12.56 -10.00
CA GLY A 14 2.59 -11.85 -8.83
C GLY A 14 1.96 -10.47 -8.65
N GLY A 15 2.58 -9.67 -7.84
CA GLY A 15 2.12 -8.33 -7.47
C GLY A 15 2.21 -8.09 -5.97
N SER A 16 1.92 -6.86 -5.57
CA SER A 16 1.81 -6.48 -4.16
C SER A 16 0.36 -6.62 -3.71
N ALA A 17 0.14 -6.61 -2.39
CA ALA A 17 -1.20 -6.54 -1.81
C ALA A 17 -1.89 -5.23 -2.20
N TYR A 18 -3.16 -5.31 -2.56
CA TYR A 18 -4.05 -4.17 -2.81
C TYR A 18 -5.37 -4.39 -2.08
N ASP A 19 -6.25 -3.43 -2.15
CA ASP A 19 -7.60 -3.50 -1.60
C ASP A 19 -7.59 -4.00 -0.12
N GLN A 20 -8.40 -4.99 0.21
CA GLN A 20 -8.53 -5.53 1.56
C GLN A 20 -7.20 -6.06 2.12
N ASP A 21 -6.41 -6.76 1.30
CA ASP A 21 -5.11 -7.32 1.75
C ASP A 21 -4.15 -6.20 2.20
N LEU A 22 -4.18 -5.04 1.54
CA LEU A 22 -3.37 -3.89 1.93
C LEU A 22 -3.91 -3.23 3.21
N GLU A 23 -5.22 -3.15 3.35
CA GLU A 23 -5.87 -2.65 4.56
C GLU A 23 -5.55 -3.54 5.76
N ASP A 24 -5.60 -4.86 5.61
CA ASP A 24 -5.29 -5.84 6.66
C ASP A 24 -3.82 -5.69 7.15
N ILE A 25 -2.89 -5.45 6.22
CA ILE A 25 -1.48 -5.19 6.55
C ILE A 25 -1.36 -3.95 7.44
N PHE A 26 -2.00 -2.84 7.06
CA PHE A 26 -1.93 -1.61 7.83
C PHE A 26 -2.73 -1.71 9.14
N GLN A 27 -3.85 -2.40 9.16
CA GLN A 27 -4.60 -2.66 10.39
C GLN A 27 -3.72 -3.39 11.42
N ALA A 28 -3.13 -4.51 11.02
CA ALA A 28 -2.25 -5.28 11.90
C ALA A 28 -1.05 -4.44 12.39
N PHE A 29 -0.50 -3.60 11.53
CA PHE A 29 0.61 -2.71 11.86
C PHE A 29 0.21 -1.64 12.89
N ILE A 30 -0.94 -0.99 12.72
CA ILE A 30 -1.46 0.01 13.65
C ILE A 30 -1.76 -0.64 15.01
N VAL A 31 -2.46 -1.79 15.01
CA VAL A 31 -2.75 -2.58 16.22
C VAL A 31 -1.47 -2.90 16.97
N GLY A 32 -0.46 -3.40 16.26
CA GLY A 32 0.81 -3.80 16.86
C GLY A 32 1.57 -2.67 17.55
N ILE A 33 1.43 -1.42 17.08
CA ILE A 33 2.09 -0.26 17.69
C ILE A 33 1.23 0.37 18.80
N THR A 34 -0.08 0.52 18.55
CA THR A 34 -0.97 1.27 19.44
C THR A 34 -1.55 0.43 20.57
N SER A 35 -1.53 -0.90 20.43
CA SER A 35 -2.20 -1.85 21.32
C SER A 35 -3.74 -1.66 21.39
N LEU A 36 -4.33 -0.94 20.46
CA LEU A 36 -5.77 -0.89 20.33
C LEU A 36 -6.30 -2.29 19.97
N PRO A 37 -7.51 -2.68 20.44
CA PRO A 37 -8.18 -3.89 19.97
C PRO A 37 -8.34 -3.88 18.44
N GLY A 38 -8.25 -5.04 17.79
CA GLY A 38 -8.30 -5.13 16.32
C GLY A 38 -9.60 -4.59 15.73
N ASP A 39 -10.72 -4.77 16.42
CA ASP A 39 -12.03 -4.24 16.02
C ASP A 39 -12.19 -2.73 16.25
N MET A 40 -11.25 -2.11 16.98
CA MET A 40 -11.15 -0.66 17.18
C MET A 40 -10.17 0.02 16.22
N VAL A 41 -9.51 -0.73 15.35
CA VAL A 41 -8.71 -0.18 14.24
C VAL A 41 -9.41 -0.54 12.93
N ARG A 42 -10.07 0.43 12.34
CA ARG A 42 -11.06 0.17 11.27
C ARG A 42 -10.66 0.83 9.95
N PRO A 43 -10.64 0.07 8.84
CA PRO A 43 -10.57 0.67 7.53
C PRO A 43 -11.75 1.61 7.30
N ARG A 44 -11.52 2.71 6.59
CA ARG A 44 -12.60 3.60 6.12
C ARG A 44 -13.25 3.03 4.85
N PHE A 45 -14.43 3.52 4.55
CA PHE A 45 -15.15 3.25 3.29
C PHE A 45 -15.55 1.77 3.10
N GLN A 46 -15.80 1.08 4.20
CA GLN A 46 -16.35 -0.28 4.16
C GLN A 46 -17.78 -0.26 3.60
N THR A 47 -18.13 -1.26 2.80
CA THR A 47 -19.48 -1.41 2.23
C THR A 47 -20.54 -1.58 3.33
N GLU A 48 -20.20 -2.32 4.39
CA GLU A 48 -21.03 -2.53 5.56
C GLU A 48 -20.23 -2.15 6.80
N PRO A 49 -20.14 -0.85 7.14
CA PRO A 49 -19.36 -0.43 8.28
C PRO A 49 -20.02 -0.91 9.59
N PRO A 50 -19.23 -1.39 10.58
CA PRO A 50 -19.75 -1.69 11.89
C PRO A 50 -20.26 -0.40 12.57
N PRO A 51 -21.17 -0.51 13.56
CA PRO A 51 -21.63 0.65 14.33
C PRO A 51 -20.45 1.46 14.88
N PHE A 52 -20.61 2.78 14.93
CA PHE A 52 -19.59 3.63 15.55
C PHE A 52 -19.39 3.23 17.02
N PRO A 53 -18.16 3.20 17.52
CA PRO A 53 -17.88 3.03 18.93
C PRO A 53 -18.61 4.06 19.79
N ALA A 54 -18.86 3.76 21.05
CA ALA A 54 -19.48 4.70 21.97
C ALA A 54 -18.61 5.95 22.12
N VAL A 55 -19.26 7.07 22.46
CA VAL A 55 -18.54 8.33 22.72
C VAL A 55 -17.59 8.13 23.91
N GLY A 56 -16.34 8.51 23.75
CA GLY A 56 -15.26 8.30 24.74
C GLY A 56 -14.44 7.01 24.53
N GLU A 57 -14.94 6.05 23.75
CA GLU A 57 -14.12 4.89 23.39
C GLU A 57 -12.99 5.27 22.44
N ASP A 58 -11.82 4.70 22.71
CA ASP A 58 -10.61 4.92 21.90
C ASP A 58 -10.60 4.00 20.69
N TRP A 59 -10.52 4.59 19.51
CA TRP A 59 -10.45 3.84 18.25
C TRP A 59 -9.75 4.64 17.14
N CYS A 60 -9.39 3.95 16.08
CA CYS A 60 -8.72 4.53 14.93
C CYS A 60 -9.46 4.15 13.64
N ALA A 61 -9.77 5.16 12.83
CA ALA A 61 -10.16 4.96 11.43
C ALA A 61 -8.97 5.26 10.53
N PHE A 62 -8.69 4.39 9.56
CA PHE A 62 -7.60 4.60 8.63
C PHE A 62 -8.00 4.34 7.17
N ALA A 63 -7.26 4.89 6.22
CA ALA A 63 -7.39 4.58 4.80
C ALA A 63 -6.07 4.80 4.07
N VAL A 64 -5.79 3.99 3.07
CA VAL A 64 -4.80 4.31 2.05
C VAL A 64 -5.43 5.36 1.11
N LYS A 65 -5.11 6.64 1.34
CA LYS A 65 -5.73 7.77 0.65
C LYS A 65 -5.29 7.88 -0.81
N SER A 66 -4.03 7.56 -1.08
CA SER A 66 -3.47 7.60 -2.43
C SER A 66 -2.36 6.58 -2.61
N ILE A 67 -2.26 6.05 -3.82
CA ILE A 67 -1.16 5.23 -4.31
C ILE A 67 -0.59 5.97 -5.52
N THR A 68 0.60 6.54 -5.35
CA THR A 68 1.25 7.32 -6.42
C THR A 68 2.43 6.52 -6.97
N PRO A 69 2.38 6.09 -8.24
CA PRO A 69 3.51 5.40 -8.85
C PRO A 69 4.66 6.39 -9.08
N ASP A 70 5.89 5.86 -9.17
CA ASP A 70 7.04 6.59 -9.69
C ASP A 70 6.99 6.75 -11.22
N ASP A 71 8.01 7.36 -11.81
CA ASP A 71 8.02 7.79 -13.22
C ASP A 71 7.90 6.65 -14.25
N GLY A 72 8.13 5.40 -13.88
CA GLY A 72 7.98 4.25 -14.75
C GLY A 72 8.56 2.98 -14.17
N PRO A 73 8.16 1.81 -14.69
CA PRO A 73 8.72 0.56 -14.26
C PRO A 73 10.12 0.36 -14.85
N TYR A 74 11.01 -0.24 -14.06
CA TYR A 74 12.19 -0.89 -14.56
C TYR A 74 11.82 -2.29 -15.07
N PHE A 75 12.32 -2.67 -16.24
CA PHE A 75 12.11 -4.00 -16.81
C PHE A 75 13.40 -4.81 -16.76
N ASP A 76 13.32 -5.99 -16.18
CA ASP A 76 14.40 -6.97 -16.12
C ASP A 76 14.02 -8.18 -16.99
N GLN A 77 14.63 -8.26 -18.18
CA GLN A 77 14.36 -9.32 -19.16
C GLN A 77 15.15 -10.57 -18.78
N LYS A 78 14.46 -11.70 -18.72
CA LYS A 78 14.99 -13.04 -18.58
C LYS A 78 14.65 -13.85 -19.85
N ASP A 79 15.14 -15.07 -19.95
CA ASP A 79 14.94 -15.91 -21.16
C ASP A 79 13.46 -16.09 -21.51
N GLU A 80 12.64 -16.46 -20.54
CA GLU A 80 11.23 -16.83 -20.73
C GLU A 80 10.27 -15.80 -20.10
N THR A 81 10.78 -14.83 -19.34
CA THR A 81 9.96 -13.89 -18.57
C THR A 81 10.58 -12.50 -18.52
N MET A 82 9.77 -11.52 -18.27
CA MET A 82 10.18 -10.15 -17.99
C MET A 82 9.60 -9.70 -16.67
N ASP A 83 10.45 -9.26 -15.76
CA ASP A 83 10.04 -8.67 -14.50
C ASP A 83 9.84 -7.16 -14.66
N SER A 84 8.67 -6.68 -14.27
CA SER A 84 8.36 -5.25 -14.16
C SER A 84 8.45 -4.84 -12.69
N ILE A 85 9.43 -4.01 -12.38
CA ILE A 85 9.71 -3.49 -11.04
C ILE A 85 9.34 -2.02 -11.00
N ARG A 86 8.44 -1.66 -10.09
CA ARG A 86 7.97 -0.29 -9.90
C ARG A 86 7.96 0.05 -8.42
N HIS A 87 8.12 1.31 -8.08
CA HIS A 87 7.91 1.81 -6.74
C HIS A 87 6.62 2.64 -6.68
N GLU A 88 5.97 2.59 -5.54
CA GLU A 88 4.74 3.33 -5.28
C GLU A 88 4.85 4.02 -3.92
N GLU A 89 4.41 5.25 -3.85
CA GLU A 89 4.20 5.95 -2.58
C GLU A 89 2.78 5.72 -2.11
N LEU A 90 2.64 5.28 -0.87
CA LEU A 90 1.37 5.02 -0.21
C LEU A 90 1.16 6.11 0.85
N THR A 91 0.10 6.89 0.72
CA THR A 91 -0.29 7.86 1.73
C THR A 91 -1.37 7.26 2.62
N LEU A 92 -1.02 6.98 3.87
CA LEU A 92 -1.92 6.47 4.89
C LEU A 92 -2.48 7.65 5.70
N PHE A 93 -3.80 7.77 5.71
CA PHE A 93 -4.53 8.75 6.51
C PHE A 93 -5.17 8.06 7.71
N LEU A 94 -4.96 8.61 8.90
CA LEU A 94 -5.43 8.05 10.17
C LEU A 94 -6.21 9.11 10.94
N SER A 95 -7.27 8.71 11.60
CA SER A 95 -8.01 9.54 12.55
C SER A 95 -8.21 8.75 13.84
N PHE A 96 -7.75 9.32 14.94
CA PHE A 96 -7.86 8.75 16.27
C PHE A 96 -8.98 9.46 17.03
N TYR A 97 -9.82 8.69 17.67
CA TYR A 97 -10.98 9.16 18.42
C TYR A 97 -10.90 8.67 19.86
N GLY A 98 -11.72 9.25 20.73
CA GLY A 98 -11.86 8.87 22.13
C GLY A 98 -11.08 9.76 23.09
N ASP A 99 -11.18 9.44 24.37
CA ASP A 99 -10.62 10.26 25.45
C ASP A 99 -9.09 10.26 25.44
N HIS A 100 -8.47 9.19 24.89
CA HIS A 100 -7.02 9.06 24.77
C HIS A 100 -6.52 9.17 23.32
N GLY A 101 -7.36 9.61 22.38
CA GLY A 101 -7.03 9.68 20.95
C GLY A 101 -5.73 10.44 20.66
N GLN A 102 -5.46 11.53 21.39
CA GLN A 102 -4.20 12.29 21.26
C GLN A 102 -2.99 11.46 21.72
N THR A 103 -3.11 10.76 22.83
CA THR A 103 -2.04 9.91 23.35
C THR A 103 -1.73 8.79 22.37
N ILE A 104 -2.75 8.09 21.87
CA ILE A 104 -2.61 6.97 20.96
C ILE A 104 -2.01 7.42 19.62
N SER A 105 -2.42 8.58 19.11
CA SER A 105 -1.83 9.12 17.87
C SER A 105 -0.33 9.44 18.04
N ASN A 106 0.09 9.94 19.21
CA ASN A 106 1.51 10.14 19.51
C ASN A 106 2.26 8.80 19.66
N VAL A 107 1.67 7.80 20.33
CA VAL A 107 2.25 6.46 20.42
C VAL A 107 2.51 5.87 19.03
N LEU A 108 1.54 5.99 18.10
CA LEU A 108 1.77 5.57 16.72
C LEU A 108 2.90 6.36 16.07
N LYS A 109 2.88 7.68 16.17
CA LYS A 109 3.89 8.57 15.58
C LYS A 109 5.30 8.22 16.04
N ASP A 110 5.49 8.02 17.34
CA ASP A 110 6.77 7.63 17.92
C ASP A 110 7.17 6.21 17.50
N GLY A 111 6.19 5.28 17.48
CA GLY A 111 6.38 3.90 17.06
C GLY A 111 6.83 3.76 15.60
N LEU A 112 6.45 4.70 14.72
CA LEU A 112 6.92 4.78 13.34
C LEU A 112 8.43 5.07 13.23
N GLY A 113 9.05 5.63 14.27
CA GLY A 113 10.49 5.84 14.35
C GLY A 113 11.28 4.61 14.78
N ILE A 114 10.62 3.54 15.24
CA ILE A 114 11.29 2.36 15.80
C ILE A 114 11.58 1.32 14.69
N PRO A 115 12.86 0.97 14.43
CA PRO A 115 13.23 0.08 13.35
C PRO A 115 12.58 -1.31 13.43
N GLN A 116 12.37 -1.84 14.63
CA GLN A 116 11.74 -3.15 14.85
C GLN A 116 10.28 -3.16 14.40
N ASN A 117 9.54 -2.06 14.64
CA ASN A 117 8.15 -1.92 14.18
C ASN A 117 8.09 -1.87 12.66
N ILE A 118 8.95 -1.05 12.03
CA ILE A 118 9.01 -0.93 10.57
C ILE A 118 9.48 -2.23 9.91
N ALA A 119 10.30 -3.03 10.59
CA ALA A 119 10.74 -4.32 10.08
C ALA A 119 9.58 -5.29 9.80
N GLN A 120 8.43 -5.14 10.47
CA GLN A 120 7.23 -5.96 10.21
C GLN A 120 6.67 -5.75 8.80
N LEU A 121 6.88 -4.57 8.21
CA LEU A 121 6.43 -4.25 6.85
C LEU A 121 7.39 -4.73 5.75
N LYS A 122 8.60 -5.21 6.10
CA LYS A 122 9.62 -5.63 5.12
C LYS A 122 9.18 -6.79 4.24
N ALA A 123 8.40 -7.75 4.78
CA ALA A 123 7.89 -8.88 4.01
C ALA A 123 7.02 -8.41 2.83
N GLN A 124 6.33 -7.29 3.00
CA GLN A 124 5.50 -6.64 1.99
C GLN A 124 6.26 -5.63 1.14
N LYS A 125 7.59 -5.55 1.31
CA LYS A 125 8.47 -4.56 0.65
C LYS A 125 8.02 -3.11 0.88
N ILE A 126 7.38 -2.85 2.01
CA ILE A 126 6.92 -1.53 2.43
C ILE A 126 7.96 -0.91 3.38
N LYS A 127 8.30 0.34 3.13
CA LYS A 127 9.23 1.13 3.93
C LYS A 127 8.55 2.43 4.37
N PHE A 128 8.69 2.79 5.63
CA PHE A 128 8.27 4.09 6.15
C PHE A 128 9.17 5.21 5.60
N ILE A 129 8.57 6.33 5.22
CA ILE A 129 9.26 7.51 4.69
C ILE A 129 9.17 8.69 5.65
N LYS A 130 7.95 9.10 5.99
CA LYS A 130 7.72 10.25 6.87
C LYS A 130 6.34 10.21 7.50
N VAL A 131 6.19 10.93 8.59
CA VAL A 131 4.91 11.19 9.25
C VAL A 131 4.73 12.69 9.41
N GLY A 132 3.49 13.14 9.25
CA GLY A 132 3.11 14.54 9.40
C GLY A 132 2.92 14.97 10.86
N GLU A 133 2.34 16.14 11.02
CA GLU A 133 1.86 16.64 12.31
C GLU A 133 0.54 15.96 12.71
N ILE A 134 0.24 15.97 14.01
CA ILE A 134 -1.06 15.56 14.52
C ILE A 134 -1.95 16.79 14.52
N ILE A 135 -3.06 16.73 13.80
CA ILE A 135 -4.00 17.85 13.65
C ILE A 135 -5.22 17.56 14.53
N THR A 136 -5.54 18.46 15.44
CA THR A 136 -6.78 18.39 16.21
C THR A 136 -7.93 18.83 15.31
N ALA A 137 -8.87 17.93 15.04
CA ALA A 137 -10.02 18.14 14.15
C ALA A 137 -11.29 17.65 14.83
N PRO A 138 -11.85 18.38 15.80
CA PRO A 138 -13.04 17.94 16.52
C PRO A 138 -14.18 17.69 15.56
N ASP A 139 -14.92 16.59 15.78
CA ASP A 139 -16.08 16.22 14.99
C ASP A 139 -17.35 16.42 15.81
N PHE A 140 -18.48 16.66 15.14
CA PHE A 140 -19.76 16.86 15.80
C PHE A 140 -20.71 15.72 15.48
N LEU A 141 -20.82 14.74 16.39
CA LEU A 141 -21.63 13.55 16.23
C LEU A 141 -22.69 13.49 17.33
N ASN A 142 -23.93 13.16 16.98
CA ASN A 142 -25.02 12.96 17.93
C ASN A 142 -25.21 14.13 18.92
N ASN A 143 -25.14 15.37 18.45
CA ASN A 143 -25.21 16.58 19.26
C ASN A 143 -24.08 16.76 20.29
N GLN A 144 -22.96 16.10 20.11
CA GLN A 144 -21.78 16.18 20.98
C GLN A 144 -20.50 16.38 20.15
N TYR A 145 -19.56 17.16 20.70
CA TYR A 145 -18.21 17.22 20.13
C TYR A 145 -17.42 15.99 20.54
N VAL A 146 -16.85 15.33 19.54
CA VAL A 146 -15.98 14.18 19.70
C VAL A 146 -14.54 14.61 19.37
N HIS A 147 -13.62 14.31 20.25
CA HIS A 147 -12.20 14.55 19.99
C HIS A 147 -11.71 13.65 18.84
N ARG A 148 -11.11 14.28 17.83
CA ARG A 148 -10.48 13.60 16.71
C ARG A 148 -9.10 14.19 16.46
N TYR A 149 -8.15 13.32 16.21
CA TYR A 149 -6.75 13.66 15.93
C TYR A 149 -6.35 12.99 14.63
N ASP A 150 -6.09 13.82 13.61
CA ASP A 150 -5.75 13.35 12.28
C ASP A 150 -4.22 13.28 12.12
N LEU A 151 -3.74 12.21 11.51
CA LEU A 151 -2.34 11.96 11.23
C LEU A 151 -2.20 11.41 9.82
N THR A 152 -1.19 11.88 9.08
CA THR A 152 -0.84 11.34 7.76
C THR A 152 0.56 10.75 7.81
N ALA A 153 0.69 9.50 7.37
CA ALA A 153 1.98 8.82 7.23
C ALA A 153 2.20 8.40 5.78
N VAL A 154 3.45 8.50 5.33
CA VAL A 154 3.85 8.18 3.97
C VAL A 154 4.80 7.00 3.99
N PHE A 155 4.49 6.02 3.16
CA PHE A 155 5.29 4.82 2.95
C PHE A 155 5.67 4.69 1.48
N LYS A 156 6.72 3.94 1.19
CA LYS A 156 7.10 3.57 -0.17
C LYS A 156 7.18 2.06 -0.25
N ARG A 157 6.67 1.48 -1.34
CA ARG A 157 6.81 0.05 -1.58
C ARG A 157 7.35 -0.24 -2.96
N GLN A 158 7.96 -1.41 -3.12
CA GLN A 158 8.31 -1.99 -4.40
C GLN A 158 7.21 -2.95 -4.84
N THR A 159 6.74 -2.82 -6.06
CA THR A 159 5.88 -3.79 -6.73
C THR A 159 6.67 -4.56 -7.76
N LEU A 160 6.49 -5.89 -7.79
CA LEU A 160 7.10 -6.79 -8.76
C LEU A 160 6.00 -7.57 -9.45
N ARG A 161 5.96 -7.51 -10.77
CA ARG A 161 5.08 -8.35 -11.62
C ARG A 161 5.90 -9.02 -12.69
N THR A 162 5.64 -10.30 -12.91
CA THR A 162 6.34 -11.09 -13.91
C THR A 162 5.41 -11.34 -15.09
N PHE A 163 5.87 -11.09 -16.28
CA PHE A 163 5.17 -11.29 -17.54
C PHE A 163 5.84 -12.43 -18.33
N ALA A 164 5.04 -13.27 -19.00
CA ALA A 164 5.53 -14.34 -19.88
C ALA A 164 5.97 -13.74 -21.24
N VAL A 165 7.08 -13.01 -21.21
CA VAL A 165 7.70 -12.38 -22.40
C VAL A 165 9.05 -13.02 -22.63
N LYS A 166 9.22 -13.72 -23.76
CA LYS A 166 10.47 -14.36 -24.14
C LYS A 166 11.48 -13.34 -24.66
N SER A 167 12.75 -13.53 -24.34
CA SER A 167 13.82 -12.75 -24.95
C SER A 167 14.00 -13.15 -26.42
N PHE A 168 14.39 -12.20 -27.24
CA PHE A 168 14.77 -12.48 -28.61
C PHE A 168 16.27 -12.89 -28.63
N VAL A 169 16.55 -14.19 -28.85
CA VAL A 169 17.90 -14.74 -28.69
C VAL A 169 18.71 -14.66 -30.00
N ASP A 170 18.07 -14.78 -31.16
CA ASP A 170 18.73 -14.69 -32.47
C ASP A 170 17.72 -14.32 -33.57
N ALA A 171 18.11 -13.34 -34.40
CA ALA A 171 17.41 -13.04 -35.63
C ALA A 171 18.18 -13.68 -36.78
N GLY A 172 18.09 -14.94 -37.01
CA GLY A 172 18.83 -15.61 -38.09
C GLY A 172 19.24 -14.71 -39.29
N PRO A 173 20.17 -15.10 -40.15
CA PRO A 173 20.69 -14.24 -41.19
C PRO A 173 19.57 -13.74 -42.10
N ILE A 174 19.48 -12.42 -42.29
CA ILE A 174 18.52 -11.80 -43.26
C ILE A 174 19.06 -12.14 -44.66
N GLU A 175 18.43 -13.08 -45.35
CA GLU A 175 18.70 -13.32 -46.79
C GLU A 175 17.99 -12.25 -47.63
N PHE A 176 18.75 -11.40 -48.27
CA PHE A 176 18.21 -10.49 -49.29
C PHE A 176 18.07 -11.25 -50.60
N PRO A 177 16.90 -11.29 -51.25
CA PRO A 177 16.75 -11.90 -52.56
C PRO A 177 17.68 -11.18 -53.55
N ARG A 178 18.61 -11.90 -54.16
CA ARG A 178 19.44 -11.34 -55.24
C ARG A 178 18.49 -11.02 -56.39
N SER A 179 18.42 -9.73 -56.75
CA SER A 179 17.83 -9.32 -58.00
C SER A 179 18.66 -9.94 -59.14
N ASN A 180 18.12 -10.85 -59.89
CA ASN A 180 18.75 -11.32 -61.14
C ASN A 180 18.73 -10.15 -62.15
N PRO A 181 19.82 -9.92 -62.91
CA PRO A 181 19.91 -8.91 -63.95
C PRO A 181 19.05 -9.24 -65.16
#